data_1e4a9a75557bbda3ab0a6b450cb73941
#
_entry.id   1e4a9a75557bbda3ab0a6b450cb73941
#
_cell.length_a   1.000
_cell.length_b   1.000
_cell.length_c   1.000
_cell.angle_alpha   90.00
_cell.angle_beta   90.00
_cell.angle_gamma   90.00
#
_symmetry.space_group_name_H-M   'P 1'
#
loop_
_entity.id
_entity.type
_entity.pdbx_description
1 polymer ?
#
loop_
_entity_poly.entity_id
_entity_poly.type
_entity_poly.pdbx_seq_one_letter_code
_entity_poly.pdbx_strand_id
1 'polypeptide(L)'
;MSEHAQTLGSAVSTSTVSESRKVIFASSLGTVFEWYDFFLYGALAAVISKQFFAGVNDTTAFIFALMAFAAGFVVRPFGALVFGRLGDMIGRKYTFLVTIILMGVATFCVGLLPTYASIGIAAPIILIALRMLQGLALGGEYGGAATYVAEHAPAGKRGLHTSWIQSTATLGLLLSLLVVLACRYFTGDQFEVWGWRIPFLFSIVLLGISTWIRMSLHESPAFLKMKEEGKASKAPIRESFGKWENLKVVLIALFSINGGQAVTFYAAQFYVLFFLTQFLKMDPALANMLLIISVVIGAPFFIFFGWLSDKIGRKPVLMLGLLLATALYFPIFKGLAHYTNPAMDQASRQAPITVLADPATCTFQFDPVGKARFDSPCDKVKTFLVKQGLPYSSAAAPAGSPVQVSVGDVRIDGFDESALRAAVTLAGYPTSADVAQVNKVMVVVLIVVLLLIAAMCYGPLAALMVELFPTRIRYTSMSLPYHIGNGWFGGFLPTVSFALVVYTGDIFYGLWYPVVVTGVSLVVGMFCLKETRHVDIDNN
;
A
#
# COMPACT_ATOMS: atom_id res chain seq x y z
N MET A 1 20.12 4.82 -54.27
CA MET A 1 20.68 4.55 -52.92
C MET A 1 19.89 5.25 -51.78
N SER A 2 19.15 6.34 -52.03
CA SER A 2 18.40 7.08 -50.99
C SER A 2 17.09 6.42 -50.56
N GLU A 3 16.36 5.76 -51.45
CA GLU A 3 15.05 5.10 -51.10
C GLU A 3 15.22 3.82 -50.27
N HIS A 4 16.31 3.06 -50.49
CA HIS A 4 16.59 1.85 -49.71
C HIS A 4 17.03 2.17 -48.28
N ALA A 5 17.66 3.32 -48.02
CA ALA A 5 18.03 3.78 -46.68
C ALA A 5 16.83 4.30 -45.90
N GLN A 6 15.86 4.93 -46.58
CA GLN A 6 14.62 5.38 -45.93
C GLN A 6 13.67 4.23 -45.58
N THR A 7 13.55 3.20 -46.40
CA THR A 7 12.76 1.99 -46.11
C THR A 7 13.36 1.14 -44.99
N LEU A 8 14.69 1.03 -44.92
CA LEU A 8 15.37 0.34 -43.80
C LEU A 8 15.22 1.12 -42.48
N GLY A 9 15.32 2.44 -42.49
CA GLY A 9 15.12 3.29 -41.31
C GLY A 9 13.69 3.25 -40.79
N SER A 10 12.67 3.20 -41.65
CA SER A 10 11.27 3.08 -41.25
C SER A 10 10.92 1.68 -40.75
N ALA A 11 11.48 0.62 -41.32
CA ALA A 11 11.28 -0.77 -40.88
C ALA A 11 11.93 -1.04 -39.52
N VAL A 12 13.12 -0.49 -39.26
CA VAL A 12 13.80 -0.58 -37.97
C VAL A 12 13.02 0.20 -36.87
N SER A 13 12.46 1.37 -37.19
CA SER A 13 11.68 2.15 -36.24
C SER A 13 10.32 1.50 -35.88
N THR A 14 9.67 0.84 -36.84
CA THR A 14 8.40 0.15 -36.62
C THR A 14 8.57 -1.16 -35.85
N SER A 15 9.66 -1.89 -36.03
CA SER A 15 9.96 -3.11 -35.27
C SER A 15 10.25 -2.80 -33.80
N THR A 16 11.01 -1.76 -33.50
CA THR A 16 11.34 -1.33 -32.13
C THR A 16 10.11 -0.83 -31.34
N VAL A 17 9.18 -0.10 -31.99
CA VAL A 17 7.94 0.37 -31.36
C VAL A 17 6.99 -0.79 -31.04
N SER A 18 6.86 -1.77 -31.94
CA SER A 18 6.05 -2.98 -31.72
C SER A 18 6.61 -3.84 -30.59
N GLU A 19 7.91 -3.99 -30.51
CA GLU A 19 8.59 -4.76 -29.47
C GLU A 19 8.46 -4.09 -28.10
N SER A 20 8.65 -2.79 -28.03
CA SER A 20 8.45 -2.01 -26.80
C SER A 20 7.02 -2.13 -26.26
N ARG A 21 5.99 -2.10 -27.13
CA ARG A 21 4.58 -2.29 -26.72
C ARG A 21 4.33 -3.70 -26.17
N LYS A 22 4.89 -4.74 -26.77
CA LYS A 22 4.79 -6.12 -26.28
C LYS A 22 5.43 -6.26 -24.90
N VAL A 23 6.61 -5.68 -24.70
CA VAL A 23 7.32 -5.68 -23.41
C VAL A 23 6.50 -5.00 -22.31
N ILE A 24 5.95 -3.81 -22.59
CA ILE A 24 5.09 -3.08 -21.61
C ILE A 24 3.89 -3.94 -21.25
N PHE A 25 3.15 -4.45 -22.24
CA PHE A 25 1.96 -5.23 -22.01
C PHE A 25 2.26 -6.50 -21.21
N ALA A 26 3.28 -7.24 -21.61
CA ALA A 26 3.68 -8.49 -20.96
C ALA A 26 4.14 -8.27 -19.52
N SER A 27 4.97 -7.26 -19.29
CA SER A 27 5.46 -6.92 -17.94
C SER A 27 4.31 -6.40 -17.07
N SER A 28 3.48 -5.50 -17.58
CA SER A 28 2.37 -4.93 -16.83
C SER A 28 1.32 -5.97 -16.47
N LEU A 29 0.92 -6.84 -17.41
CA LEU A 29 -0.09 -7.87 -17.14
C LEU A 29 0.39 -8.87 -16.08
N GLY A 30 1.66 -9.28 -16.14
CA GLY A 30 2.25 -10.15 -15.13
C GLY A 30 2.24 -9.49 -13.74
N THR A 31 2.60 -8.22 -13.66
CA THR A 31 2.61 -7.47 -12.40
C THR A 31 1.19 -7.24 -11.85
N VAL A 32 0.15 -7.12 -12.70
CA VAL A 32 -1.26 -7.10 -12.22
C VAL A 32 -1.60 -8.39 -11.47
N PHE A 33 -1.18 -9.55 -11.99
CA PHE A 33 -1.47 -10.84 -11.35
C PHE A 33 -0.73 -10.99 -10.01
N GLU A 34 0.47 -10.47 -9.89
CA GLU A 34 1.22 -10.47 -8.63
C GLU A 34 0.58 -9.57 -7.57
N TRP A 35 0.11 -8.39 -7.96
CA TRP A 35 -0.64 -7.52 -7.05
C TRP A 35 -2.00 -8.11 -6.69
N TYR A 36 -2.66 -8.83 -7.61
CA TYR A 36 -3.84 -9.63 -7.30
C TYR A 36 -3.55 -10.62 -6.18
N ASP A 37 -2.53 -11.45 -6.33
CA ASP A 37 -2.13 -12.46 -5.35
C ASP A 37 -1.82 -11.85 -3.98
N PHE A 38 -1.18 -10.70 -3.98
CA PHE A 38 -0.82 -10.03 -2.74
C PHE A 38 -2.03 -9.41 -2.03
N PHE A 39 -2.90 -8.70 -2.76
CA PHE A 39 -4.05 -8.02 -2.18
C PHE A 39 -5.21 -8.94 -1.84
N LEU A 40 -5.28 -10.10 -2.46
CA LEU A 40 -6.32 -11.10 -2.20
C LEU A 40 -6.44 -11.45 -0.71
N TYR A 41 -5.31 -11.58 -0.03
CA TYR A 41 -5.30 -11.82 1.41
C TYR A 41 -5.96 -10.67 2.20
N GLY A 42 -5.64 -9.42 1.86
CA GLY A 42 -6.23 -8.25 2.52
C GLY A 42 -7.74 -8.17 2.29
N ALA A 43 -8.20 -8.47 1.07
CA ALA A 43 -9.62 -8.50 0.72
C ALA A 43 -10.40 -9.59 1.49
N LEU A 44 -9.72 -10.66 1.90
CA LEU A 44 -10.29 -11.80 2.63
C LEU A 44 -9.89 -11.85 4.12
N ALA A 45 -9.28 -10.80 4.67
CA ALA A 45 -8.75 -10.79 6.03
C ALA A 45 -9.77 -11.21 7.09
N ALA A 46 -11.03 -10.79 6.98
CA ALA A 46 -12.09 -11.17 7.90
C ALA A 46 -12.44 -12.68 7.85
N VAL A 47 -12.41 -13.28 6.65
CA VAL A 47 -12.63 -14.73 6.50
C VAL A 47 -11.42 -15.50 7.00
N ILE A 48 -10.22 -15.04 6.67
CA ILE A 48 -8.96 -15.65 7.11
C ILE A 48 -8.85 -15.63 8.64
N SER A 49 -9.28 -14.55 9.31
CA SER A 49 -9.27 -14.48 10.76
C SER A 49 -10.11 -15.60 11.39
N LYS A 50 -11.31 -15.84 10.88
CA LYS A 50 -12.21 -16.91 11.34
C LYS A 50 -11.65 -18.31 11.06
N GLN A 51 -11.02 -18.51 9.90
CA GLN A 51 -10.57 -19.83 9.44
C GLN A 51 -9.24 -20.27 10.06
N PHE A 52 -8.33 -19.33 10.34
CA PHE A 52 -6.96 -19.66 10.74
C PHE A 52 -6.62 -19.24 12.18
N PHE A 53 -7.39 -18.35 12.79
CA PHE A 53 -7.14 -17.83 14.13
C PHE A 53 -8.30 -18.08 15.09
N ALA A 54 -9.11 -19.10 14.85
CA ALA A 54 -10.31 -19.42 15.63
C ALA A 54 -10.04 -19.83 17.11
N GLY A 55 -8.77 -20.00 17.52
CA GLY A 55 -8.41 -20.33 18.90
C GLY A 55 -8.40 -19.16 19.88
N VAL A 56 -8.71 -17.95 19.43
CA VAL A 56 -8.76 -16.71 20.21
C VAL A 56 -10.04 -15.95 19.94
N ASN A 57 -10.31 -14.89 20.72
CA ASN A 57 -11.50 -14.06 20.47
C ASN A 57 -11.42 -13.35 19.10
N ASP A 58 -12.58 -12.99 18.52
CA ASP A 58 -12.72 -12.45 17.17
C ASP A 58 -11.84 -11.22 16.91
N THR A 59 -11.70 -10.31 17.87
CA THR A 59 -10.87 -9.11 17.75
C THR A 59 -9.40 -9.49 17.65
N THR A 60 -8.93 -10.38 18.50
CA THR A 60 -7.55 -10.89 18.49
C THR A 60 -7.28 -11.70 17.23
N ALA A 61 -8.23 -12.52 16.77
CA ALA A 61 -8.14 -13.27 15.52
C ALA A 61 -7.95 -12.33 14.32
N PHE A 62 -8.72 -11.24 14.26
CA PHE A 62 -8.58 -10.24 13.20
C PHE A 62 -7.24 -9.50 13.26
N ILE A 63 -6.77 -9.13 14.45
CA ILE A 63 -5.44 -8.53 14.64
C ILE A 63 -4.36 -9.49 14.14
N PHE A 64 -4.43 -10.78 14.47
CA PHE A 64 -3.47 -11.78 13.99
C PHE A 64 -3.51 -11.97 12.47
N ALA A 65 -4.69 -11.88 11.85
CA ALA A 65 -4.82 -11.89 10.40
C ALA A 65 -4.14 -10.66 9.77
N LEU A 66 -4.31 -9.48 10.35
CA LEU A 66 -3.62 -8.26 9.91
C LEU A 66 -2.10 -8.33 10.14
N MET A 67 -1.65 -8.93 11.24
CA MET A 67 -0.22 -9.15 11.48
C MET A 67 0.39 -10.15 10.49
N ALA A 68 -0.33 -11.19 10.11
CA ALA A 68 0.10 -12.12 9.06
C ALA A 68 0.20 -11.41 7.70
N PHE A 69 -0.71 -10.46 7.41
CA PHE A 69 -0.57 -9.58 6.25
C PHE A 69 0.69 -8.71 6.34
N ALA A 70 0.91 -8.08 7.49
CA ALA A 70 2.08 -7.24 7.75
C ALA A 70 3.40 -8.03 7.67
N ALA A 71 3.42 -9.32 8.05
CA ALA A 71 4.62 -10.15 7.94
C ALA A 71 5.16 -10.22 6.50
N GLY A 72 4.28 -10.24 5.50
CA GLY A 72 4.67 -10.15 4.10
C GLY A 72 5.39 -8.83 3.76
N PHE A 73 5.01 -7.72 4.38
CA PHE A 73 5.69 -6.42 4.18
C PHE A 73 7.06 -6.36 4.84
N VAL A 74 7.19 -6.93 6.05
CA VAL A 74 8.45 -6.90 6.81
C VAL A 74 9.60 -7.58 6.07
N VAL A 75 9.33 -8.68 5.36
CA VAL A 75 10.37 -9.44 4.65
C VAL A 75 10.72 -8.92 3.25
N ARG A 76 9.94 -7.98 2.68
CA ARG A 76 10.20 -7.43 1.34
C ARG A 76 11.61 -6.87 1.13
N PRO A 77 12.20 -6.08 2.05
CA PRO A 77 13.56 -5.58 1.89
C PRO A 77 14.60 -6.69 1.78
N PHE A 78 14.41 -7.82 2.48
CA PHE A 78 15.29 -8.97 2.36
C PHE A 78 15.17 -9.64 0.99
N GLY A 79 13.94 -9.76 0.48
CA GLY A 79 13.68 -10.20 -0.89
C GLY A 79 14.35 -9.29 -1.92
N ALA A 80 14.26 -7.97 -1.72
CA ALA A 80 14.93 -6.98 -2.57
C ALA A 80 16.45 -7.18 -2.64
N LEU A 81 17.09 -7.50 -1.52
CA LEU A 81 18.54 -7.79 -1.49
C LEU A 81 18.88 -9.09 -2.22
N VAL A 82 18.11 -10.16 -1.96
CA VAL A 82 18.37 -11.48 -2.58
C VAL A 82 18.14 -11.41 -4.09
N PHE A 83 16.95 -11.00 -4.50
CA PHE A 83 16.56 -11.01 -5.91
C PHE A 83 17.19 -9.84 -6.70
N GLY A 84 17.44 -8.70 -6.05
CA GLY A 84 18.20 -7.60 -6.65
C GLY A 84 19.60 -8.04 -7.05
N ARG A 85 20.32 -8.72 -6.13
CA ARG A 85 21.64 -9.30 -6.43
C ARG A 85 21.57 -10.32 -7.58
N LEU A 86 20.61 -11.23 -7.54
CA LEU A 86 20.43 -12.22 -8.59
C LEU A 86 20.18 -11.54 -9.95
N GLY A 87 19.32 -10.53 -10.01
CA GLY A 87 19.01 -9.79 -11.22
C GLY A 87 20.19 -9.02 -11.82
N ASP A 88 21.08 -8.49 -10.98
CA ASP A 88 22.30 -7.82 -11.45
C ASP A 88 23.41 -8.81 -11.87
N MET A 89 23.44 -10.04 -11.33
CA MET A 89 24.46 -11.06 -11.64
C MET A 89 24.04 -12.01 -12.76
N ILE A 90 22.81 -12.51 -12.74
CA ILE A 90 22.35 -13.61 -13.62
C ILE A 90 21.53 -13.07 -14.78
N GLY A 91 20.73 -12.05 -14.55
CA GLY A 91 19.85 -11.41 -15.53
C GLY A 91 18.47 -11.07 -14.98
N ARG A 92 17.83 -10.08 -15.61
CA ARG A 92 16.54 -9.54 -15.18
C ARG A 92 15.42 -10.56 -15.42
N LYS A 93 15.43 -11.20 -16.59
CA LYS A 93 14.41 -12.17 -17.00
C LYS A 93 14.32 -13.37 -16.06
N TYR A 94 15.45 -14.00 -15.71
CA TYR A 94 15.45 -15.18 -14.86
C TYR A 94 14.97 -14.87 -13.44
N THR A 95 15.46 -13.79 -12.86
CA THR A 95 15.05 -13.37 -11.52
C THR A 95 13.55 -13.10 -11.47
N PHE A 96 13.02 -12.43 -12.48
CA PHE A 96 11.62 -12.11 -12.64
C PHE A 96 10.74 -13.37 -12.79
N LEU A 97 11.21 -14.42 -13.47
CA LEU A 97 10.51 -15.71 -13.55
C LEU A 97 10.45 -16.43 -12.20
N VAL A 98 11.56 -16.44 -11.47
CA VAL A 98 11.64 -17.12 -10.16
C VAL A 98 10.69 -16.45 -9.16
N THR A 99 10.67 -15.11 -9.11
CA THR A 99 9.80 -14.38 -8.16
C THR A 99 8.32 -14.64 -8.42
N ILE A 100 7.88 -14.65 -9.69
CA ILE A 100 6.46 -14.88 -9.98
C ILE A 100 6.02 -16.31 -9.68
N ILE A 101 6.87 -17.31 -9.99
CA ILE A 101 6.57 -18.71 -9.67
C ILE A 101 6.46 -18.87 -8.15
N LEU A 102 7.39 -18.30 -7.39
CA LEU A 102 7.39 -18.35 -5.94
C LEU A 102 6.12 -17.70 -5.36
N MET A 103 5.72 -16.53 -5.89
CA MET A 103 4.52 -15.80 -5.47
C MET A 103 3.24 -16.59 -5.76
N GLY A 104 3.05 -17.02 -7.01
CA GLY A 104 1.83 -17.71 -7.43
C GLY A 104 1.67 -19.09 -6.77
N VAL A 105 2.76 -19.85 -6.61
CA VAL A 105 2.73 -21.14 -5.88
C VAL A 105 2.37 -20.91 -4.41
N ALA A 106 2.98 -19.92 -3.74
CA ALA A 106 2.67 -19.62 -2.35
C ALA A 106 1.20 -19.21 -2.18
N THR A 107 0.65 -18.39 -3.11
CA THR A 107 -0.77 -17.99 -3.09
C THR A 107 -1.69 -19.19 -3.30
N PHE A 108 -1.40 -20.02 -4.28
CA PHE A 108 -2.16 -21.25 -4.53
C PHE A 108 -2.18 -22.17 -3.30
N CYS A 109 -1.05 -22.35 -2.64
CA CYS A 109 -0.93 -23.15 -1.41
C CYS A 109 -1.80 -22.62 -0.26
N VAL A 110 -2.03 -21.31 -0.16
CA VAL A 110 -2.99 -20.75 0.82
C VAL A 110 -4.40 -21.28 0.57
N GLY A 111 -4.82 -21.42 -0.69
CA GLY A 111 -6.12 -21.98 -1.07
C GLY A 111 -6.29 -23.46 -0.68
N LEU A 112 -5.20 -24.23 -0.65
CA LEU A 112 -5.19 -25.64 -0.26
C LEU A 112 -4.99 -25.86 1.25
N LEU A 113 -4.57 -24.83 2.00
CA LEU A 113 -4.20 -24.95 3.40
C LEU A 113 -5.40 -25.38 4.27
N PRO A 114 -5.27 -26.46 5.09
CA PRO A 114 -6.26 -26.83 6.08
C PRO A 114 -6.47 -25.72 7.12
N THR A 115 -7.70 -25.61 7.64
CA THR A 115 -8.06 -24.58 8.62
C THR A 115 -7.56 -24.93 10.03
N TYR A 116 -7.68 -23.98 10.97
CA TYR A 116 -7.37 -24.19 12.38
C TYR A 116 -8.15 -25.38 12.97
N ALA A 117 -9.41 -25.56 12.58
CA ALA A 117 -10.24 -26.68 13.02
C ALA A 117 -9.67 -28.06 12.64
N SER A 118 -8.88 -28.13 11.57
CA SER A 118 -8.33 -29.40 11.06
C SER A 118 -6.94 -29.71 11.61
N ILE A 119 -6.04 -28.71 11.67
CA ILE A 119 -4.61 -28.92 12.04
C ILE A 119 -4.14 -28.02 13.19
N GLY A 120 -5.07 -27.35 13.88
CA GLY A 120 -4.77 -26.51 15.04
C GLY A 120 -3.77 -25.40 14.73
N ILE A 121 -2.83 -25.18 15.64
CA ILE A 121 -1.84 -24.09 15.58
C ILE A 121 -0.90 -24.18 14.36
N ALA A 122 -0.79 -25.33 13.72
CA ALA A 122 0.00 -25.46 12.50
C ALA A 122 -0.58 -24.62 11.34
N ALA A 123 -1.90 -24.44 11.28
CA ALA A 123 -2.57 -23.66 10.23
C ALA A 123 -2.08 -22.20 10.16
N PRO A 124 -2.13 -21.40 11.23
CA PRO A 124 -1.63 -20.03 11.20
C PRO A 124 -0.11 -19.95 11.00
N ILE A 125 0.68 -20.90 11.52
CA ILE A 125 2.14 -20.93 11.33
C ILE A 125 2.47 -21.10 9.84
N ILE A 126 1.84 -22.07 9.16
CA ILE A 126 2.07 -22.29 7.73
C ILE A 126 1.56 -21.09 6.92
N LEU A 127 0.41 -20.52 7.28
CA LEU A 127 -0.12 -19.33 6.62
C LEU A 127 0.86 -18.16 6.69
N ILE A 128 1.42 -17.87 7.87
CA ILE A 128 2.41 -16.81 8.06
C ILE A 128 3.68 -17.10 7.25
N ALA A 129 4.15 -18.36 7.24
CA ALA A 129 5.30 -18.75 6.43
C ALA A 129 5.06 -18.53 4.92
N LEU A 130 3.87 -18.89 4.42
CA LEU A 130 3.48 -18.62 3.02
C LEU A 130 3.40 -17.11 2.74
N ARG A 131 2.88 -16.31 3.69
CA ARG A 131 2.85 -14.84 3.56
C ARG A 131 4.26 -14.23 3.52
N MET A 132 5.17 -14.73 4.35
CA MET A 132 6.58 -14.30 4.30
C MET A 132 7.22 -14.69 2.95
N LEU A 133 6.92 -15.87 2.43
CA LEU A 133 7.41 -16.32 1.12
C LEU A 133 6.89 -15.42 -0.01
N GLN A 134 5.60 -15.06 0.00
CA GLN A 134 5.00 -14.10 -0.93
C GLN A 134 5.67 -12.72 -0.82
N GLY A 135 5.89 -12.23 0.40
CA GLY A 135 6.56 -10.95 0.64
C GLY A 135 8.01 -10.95 0.14
N LEU A 136 8.74 -12.06 0.35
CA LEU A 136 10.10 -12.23 -0.17
C LEU A 136 10.13 -12.17 -1.70
N ALA A 137 9.22 -12.88 -2.37
CA ALA A 137 9.08 -12.89 -3.82
C ALA A 137 8.79 -11.48 -4.37
N LEU A 138 7.81 -10.80 -3.79
CA LEU A 138 7.42 -9.44 -4.18
C LEU A 138 8.56 -8.43 -4.00
N GLY A 139 9.48 -8.69 -3.06
CA GLY A 139 10.70 -7.90 -2.88
C GLY A 139 11.64 -7.89 -4.09
N GLY A 140 11.59 -8.92 -4.93
CA GLY A 140 12.34 -8.98 -6.18
C GLY A 140 11.62 -8.43 -7.41
N GLU A 141 10.31 -8.32 -7.35
CA GLU A 141 9.46 -8.09 -8.52
C GLU A 141 9.59 -6.68 -9.11
N TYR A 142 9.29 -5.69 -8.29
CA TYR A 142 9.19 -4.30 -8.76
C TYR A 142 10.48 -3.79 -9.41
N GLY A 143 11.62 -4.05 -8.77
CA GLY A 143 12.92 -3.63 -9.33
C GLY A 143 13.20 -4.24 -10.70
N GLY A 144 12.81 -5.53 -10.88
CA GLY A 144 12.92 -6.22 -12.15
C GLY A 144 12.03 -5.63 -13.23
N ALA A 145 10.74 -5.49 -12.94
CA ALA A 145 9.77 -4.95 -13.89
C ALA A 145 10.11 -3.49 -14.30
N ALA A 146 10.40 -2.63 -13.33
CA ALA A 146 10.74 -1.24 -13.56
C ALA A 146 12.01 -1.08 -14.40
N THR A 147 13.09 -1.80 -14.04
CA THR A 147 14.35 -1.80 -14.79
C THR A 147 14.13 -2.34 -16.19
N TYR A 148 13.45 -3.47 -16.34
CA TYR A 148 13.21 -4.11 -17.61
C TYR A 148 12.46 -3.21 -18.60
N VAL A 149 11.36 -2.58 -18.17
CA VAL A 149 10.57 -1.66 -19.01
C VAL A 149 11.34 -0.36 -19.31
N ALA A 150 12.06 0.19 -18.34
CA ALA A 150 12.83 1.42 -18.54
C ALA A 150 13.99 1.23 -19.53
N GLU A 151 14.67 0.08 -19.48
CA GLU A 151 15.77 -0.27 -20.39
C GLU A 151 15.31 -0.59 -21.83
N HIS A 152 14.02 -0.90 -22.03
CA HIS A 152 13.41 -1.06 -23.36
C HIS A 152 12.65 0.20 -23.83
N ALA A 153 12.52 1.22 -22.98
CA ALA A 153 11.78 2.42 -23.32
C ALA A 153 12.60 3.38 -24.19
N PRO A 154 12.00 3.99 -25.22
CA PRO A 154 12.66 5.02 -25.99
C PRO A 154 13.12 6.19 -25.13
N ALA A 155 14.25 6.81 -25.50
CA ALA A 155 14.75 8.00 -24.83
C ALA A 155 13.67 9.10 -24.78
N GLY A 156 13.51 9.76 -23.63
CA GLY A 156 12.51 10.81 -23.40
C GLY A 156 11.05 10.35 -23.25
N LYS A 157 10.79 9.01 -23.22
CA LYS A 157 9.46 8.43 -23.00
C LYS A 157 9.44 7.41 -21.85
N ARG A 158 10.49 7.36 -21.03
CA ARG A 158 10.61 6.40 -19.93
C ARG A 158 9.51 6.56 -18.89
N GLY A 159 9.15 7.80 -18.54
CA GLY A 159 8.06 8.07 -17.61
C GLY A 159 6.73 7.51 -18.09
N LEU A 160 6.38 7.74 -19.36
CA LEU A 160 5.16 7.17 -19.94
C LEU A 160 5.19 5.63 -19.95
N HIS A 161 6.30 5.01 -20.34
CA HIS A 161 6.37 3.56 -20.46
C HIS A 161 6.37 2.86 -19.10
N THR A 162 7.12 3.37 -18.14
CA THR A 162 7.20 2.77 -16.79
C THR A 162 5.96 3.03 -15.95
N SER A 163 5.19 4.09 -16.21
CA SER A 163 3.97 4.39 -15.48
C SER A 163 2.85 3.36 -15.69
N TRP A 164 2.89 2.59 -16.77
CA TRP A 164 2.01 1.43 -16.94
C TRP A 164 2.21 0.39 -15.83
N ILE A 165 3.46 0.16 -15.39
CA ILE A 165 3.74 -0.73 -14.25
C ILE A 165 3.13 -0.15 -12.97
N GLN A 166 3.18 1.17 -12.78
CA GLN A 166 2.65 1.81 -11.58
C GLN A 166 1.13 1.67 -11.47
N SER A 167 0.41 1.64 -12.58
CA SER A 167 -1.04 1.41 -12.58
C SER A 167 -1.41 -0.05 -12.23
N THR A 168 -0.48 -1.00 -12.35
CA THR A 168 -0.76 -2.43 -12.15
C THR A 168 -1.13 -2.78 -10.73
N ALA A 169 -0.58 -2.10 -9.72
CA ALA A 169 -0.94 -2.32 -8.32
C ALA A 169 -2.43 -2.02 -8.07
N THR A 170 -2.91 -0.90 -8.60
CA THR A 170 -4.31 -0.50 -8.53
C THR A 170 -5.22 -1.45 -9.31
N LEU A 171 -4.79 -1.90 -10.50
CA LEU A 171 -5.53 -2.88 -11.29
C LEU A 171 -5.55 -4.27 -10.65
N GLY A 172 -4.46 -4.69 -9.99
CA GLY A 172 -4.39 -5.94 -9.23
C GLY A 172 -5.34 -5.95 -8.04
N LEU A 173 -5.44 -4.85 -7.31
CA LEU A 173 -6.42 -4.68 -6.24
C LEU A 173 -7.85 -4.80 -6.80
N LEU A 174 -8.16 -4.07 -7.87
CA LEU A 174 -9.47 -4.14 -8.52
C LEU A 174 -9.81 -5.56 -8.96
N LEU A 175 -8.88 -6.27 -9.60
CA LEU A 175 -9.08 -7.65 -10.03
C LEU A 175 -9.35 -8.57 -8.83
N SER A 176 -8.62 -8.43 -7.72
CA SER A 176 -8.84 -9.23 -6.51
C SER A 176 -10.24 -9.02 -5.92
N LEU A 177 -10.69 -7.76 -5.85
CA LEU A 177 -12.02 -7.42 -5.36
C LEU A 177 -13.13 -7.97 -6.26
N LEU A 178 -12.96 -7.87 -7.58
CA LEU A 178 -13.93 -8.39 -8.56
C LEU A 178 -14.03 -9.92 -8.48
N VAL A 179 -12.90 -10.62 -8.39
CA VAL A 179 -12.90 -12.09 -8.26
C VAL A 179 -13.55 -12.54 -6.95
N VAL A 180 -13.23 -11.88 -5.84
CA VAL A 180 -13.85 -12.17 -4.53
C VAL A 180 -15.36 -11.93 -4.59
N LEU A 181 -15.81 -10.82 -5.19
CA LEU A 181 -17.23 -10.50 -5.36
C LEU A 181 -17.95 -11.55 -6.21
N ALA A 182 -17.36 -11.94 -7.35
CA ALA A 182 -17.90 -13.00 -8.19
C ALA A 182 -18.01 -14.34 -7.44
N CYS A 183 -16.96 -14.72 -6.70
CA CYS A 183 -17.01 -15.95 -5.89
C CYS A 183 -18.10 -15.90 -4.81
N ARG A 184 -18.27 -14.75 -4.13
CA ARG A 184 -19.38 -14.57 -3.16
C ARG A 184 -20.74 -14.72 -3.83
N TYR A 185 -20.92 -14.13 -5.01
CA TYR A 185 -22.18 -14.20 -5.75
C TYR A 185 -22.53 -15.65 -6.14
N PHE A 186 -21.57 -16.42 -6.64
CA PHE A 186 -21.80 -17.79 -7.09
C PHE A 186 -21.89 -18.82 -5.95
N THR A 187 -21.21 -18.60 -4.82
CA THR A 187 -21.19 -19.57 -3.71
C THR A 187 -22.18 -19.23 -2.59
N GLY A 188 -22.71 -17.99 -2.54
CA GLY A 188 -23.66 -17.54 -1.54
C GLY A 188 -23.13 -17.79 -0.11
N ASP A 189 -23.97 -18.40 0.74
CA ASP A 189 -23.64 -18.73 2.14
C ASP A 189 -22.44 -19.68 2.28
N GLN A 190 -22.11 -20.44 1.23
CA GLN A 190 -20.97 -21.35 1.22
C GLN A 190 -19.63 -20.61 1.06
N PHE A 191 -19.65 -19.30 0.78
CA PHE A 191 -18.42 -18.53 0.62
C PHE A 191 -17.54 -18.58 1.86
N GLU A 192 -18.11 -18.38 3.03
CA GLU A 192 -17.35 -18.40 4.30
C GLU A 192 -16.88 -19.81 4.69
N VAL A 193 -17.55 -20.86 4.21
CA VAL A 193 -17.20 -22.27 4.52
C VAL A 193 -16.04 -22.75 3.65
N TRP A 194 -16.16 -22.66 2.34
CA TRP A 194 -15.14 -23.15 1.39
C TRP A 194 -14.90 -22.21 0.19
N GLY A 195 -15.88 -21.41 -0.21
CA GLY A 195 -15.82 -20.57 -1.42
C GLY A 195 -14.67 -19.56 -1.41
N TRP A 196 -14.21 -19.14 -0.25
CA TRP A 196 -13.05 -18.24 -0.09
C TRP A 196 -11.74 -18.82 -0.62
N ARG A 197 -11.66 -20.14 -0.83
CA ARG A 197 -10.50 -20.83 -1.41
C ARG A 197 -10.37 -20.59 -2.90
N ILE A 198 -11.49 -20.41 -3.61
CA ILE A 198 -11.53 -20.29 -5.07
C ILE A 198 -10.63 -19.15 -5.57
N PRO A 199 -10.69 -17.92 -5.03
CA PRO A 199 -9.81 -16.85 -5.44
C PRO A 199 -8.31 -17.20 -5.31
N PHE A 200 -7.91 -17.92 -4.25
CA PHE A 200 -6.52 -18.36 -4.07
C PHE A 200 -6.15 -19.47 -5.08
N LEU A 201 -7.04 -20.41 -5.32
CA LEU A 201 -6.81 -21.49 -6.29
C LEU A 201 -6.76 -20.96 -7.73
N PHE A 202 -7.51 -19.88 -8.03
CA PHE A 202 -7.50 -19.23 -9.34
C PHE A 202 -6.12 -18.65 -9.69
N SER A 203 -5.28 -18.32 -8.69
CA SER A 203 -3.92 -17.80 -8.92
C SER A 203 -3.04 -18.76 -9.74
N ILE A 204 -3.31 -20.08 -9.75
CA ILE A 204 -2.56 -21.03 -10.59
C ILE A 204 -2.76 -20.77 -12.08
N VAL A 205 -3.98 -20.35 -12.47
CA VAL A 205 -4.30 -19.98 -13.85
C VAL A 205 -3.56 -18.69 -14.23
N LEU A 206 -3.59 -17.70 -13.34
CA LEU A 206 -2.88 -16.42 -13.53
C LEU A 206 -1.36 -16.63 -13.60
N LEU A 207 -0.83 -17.51 -12.74
CA LEU A 207 0.57 -17.92 -12.76
C LEU A 207 0.95 -18.58 -14.10
N GLY A 208 0.12 -19.50 -14.60
CA GLY A 208 0.35 -20.14 -15.89
C GLY A 208 0.43 -19.13 -17.04
N ILE A 209 -0.54 -18.22 -17.11
CA ILE A 209 -0.59 -17.15 -18.13
C ILE A 209 0.64 -16.23 -18.00
N SER A 210 0.96 -15.77 -16.78
CA SER A 210 2.08 -14.87 -16.55
C SER A 210 3.42 -15.51 -16.89
N THR A 211 3.63 -16.77 -16.50
CA THR A 211 4.84 -17.53 -16.81
C THR A 211 4.99 -17.71 -18.33
N TRP A 212 3.90 -18.09 -19.03
CA TRP A 212 3.91 -18.25 -20.48
C TRP A 212 4.30 -16.94 -21.20
N ILE A 213 3.70 -15.81 -20.78
CA ILE A 213 4.02 -14.49 -21.34
C ILE A 213 5.51 -14.14 -21.13
N ARG A 214 6.02 -14.35 -19.91
CA ARG A 214 7.40 -13.98 -19.55
C ARG A 214 8.46 -14.88 -20.19
N MET A 215 8.16 -16.13 -20.45
CA MET A 215 9.04 -17.02 -21.19
C MET A 215 9.31 -16.51 -22.61
N SER A 216 8.36 -15.81 -23.22
CA SER A 216 8.50 -15.21 -24.56
C SER A 216 9.32 -13.91 -24.60
N LEU A 217 9.64 -13.31 -23.43
CA LEU A 217 10.46 -12.10 -23.36
C LEU A 217 11.96 -12.41 -23.53
N HIS A 218 12.70 -11.45 -24.11
CA HIS A 218 14.17 -11.49 -24.23
C HIS A 218 14.82 -10.80 -23.03
N GLU A 219 16.12 -11.04 -22.79
CA GLU A 219 16.87 -10.33 -21.75
C GLU A 219 17.06 -8.85 -22.14
N SER A 220 17.27 -7.98 -21.14
CA SER A 220 17.44 -6.54 -21.34
C SER A 220 18.65 -6.23 -22.23
N PRO A 221 18.50 -5.37 -23.27
CA PRO A 221 19.61 -4.95 -24.12
C PRO A 221 20.75 -4.29 -23.35
N ALA A 222 20.43 -3.42 -22.38
CA ALA A 222 21.41 -2.74 -21.54
C ALA A 222 22.20 -3.73 -20.68
N PHE A 223 21.54 -4.78 -20.16
CA PHE A 223 22.21 -5.84 -19.42
C PHE A 223 23.15 -6.68 -20.30
N LEU A 224 22.70 -7.05 -21.50
CA LEU A 224 23.53 -7.82 -22.45
C LEU A 224 24.79 -7.04 -22.85
N LYS A 225 24.64 -5.78 -23.21
CA LYS A 225 25.75 -4.88 -23.54
C LYS A 225 26.77 -4.77 -22.40
N MET A 226 26.26 -4.52 -21.18
CA MET A 226 27.10 -4.43 -19.98
C MET A 226 27.88 -5.74 -19.73
N LYS A 227 27.24 -6.90 -19.95
CA LYS A 227 27.86 -8.22 -19.79
C LYS A 227 28.92 -8.48 -20.86
N GLU A 228 28.65 -8.13 -22.11
CA GLU A 228 29.60 -8.23 -23.22
C GLU A 228 30.83 -7.34 -23.00
N GLU A 229 30.65 -6.14 -22.47
CA GLU A 229 31.73 -5.20 -22.13
C GLU A 229 32.49 -5.60 -20.84
N GLY A 230 32.12 -6.69 -20.18
CA GLY A 230 32.78 -7.15 -18.95
C GLY A 230 32.58 -6.22 -17.72
N LYS A 231 31.60 -5.29 -17.76
CA LYS A 231 31.35 -4.29 -16.71
C LYS A 231 30.41 -4.76 -15.62
N ALA A 232 29.91 -6.01 -15.65
CA ALA A 232 29.02 -6.56 -14.66
C ALA A 232 29.66 -6.56 -13.26
N SER A 233 28.88 -6.17 -12.23
CA SER A 233 29.35 -6.20 -10.85
C SER A 233 29.43 -7.64 -10.33
N LYS A 234 30.56 -8.00 -9.69
CA LYS A 234 30.73 -9.29 -9.00
C LYS A 234 30.15 -9.28 -7.58
N ALA A 235 29.90 -8.11 -7.01
CA ALA A 235 29.40 -7.93 -5.65
C ALA A 235 28.41 -6.74 -5.56
N PRO A 236 27.22 -6.81 -6.20
CA PRO A 236 26.28 -5.68 -6.29
C PRO A 236 25.89 -5.12 -4.92
N ILE A 237 25.64 -5.96 -3.93
CA ILE A 237 25.28 -5.51 -2.57
C ILE A 237 26.40 -4.68 -1.94
N ARG A 238 27.65 -5.16 -2.00
CA ARG A 238 28.79 -4.42 -1.45
C ARG A 238 29.05 -3.12 -2.21
N GLU A 239 28.83 -3.13 -3.51
CA GLU A 239 28.98 -1.94 -4.33
C GLU A 239 27.87 -0.91 -4.08
N SER A 240 26.61 -1.35 -3.92
CA SER A 240 25.48 -0.50 -3.65
C SER A 240 25.52 0.15 -2.27
N PHE A 241 25.87 -0.63 -1.24
CA PHE A 241 25.72 -0.20 0.16
C PHE A 241 27.03 -0.02 0.91
N GLY A 242 28.14 -0.61 0.44
CA GLY A 242 29.47 -0.48 1.04
C GLY A 242 30.26 0.74 0.57
N LYS A 243 29.86 1.38 -0.55
CA LYS A 243 30.48 2.62 -1.04
C LYS A 243 29.58 3.80 -0.71
N TRP A 244 30.12 4.79 0.02
CA TRP A 244 29.34 5.96 0.47
C TRP A 244 28.65 6.72 -0.67
N GLU A 245 29.32 6.82 -1.84
CA GLU A 245 28.77 7.50 -3.02
C GLU A 245 27.45 6.88 -3.47
N ASN A 246 27.35 5.55 -3.50
CA ASN A 246 26.15 4.83 -3.88
C ASN A 246 25.13 4.78 -2.73
N LEU A 247 25.58 4.52 -1.50
CA LEU A 247 24.71 4.50 -0.32
C LEU A 247 23.99 5.84 -0.10
N LYS A 248 24.70 6.96 -0.32
CA LYS A 248 24.10 8.29 -0.25
C LYS A 248 22.92 8.43 -1.22
N VAL A 249 23.06 7.94 -2.46
CA VAL A 249 21.95 7.98 -3.45
C VAL A 249 20.80 7.09 -3.02
N VAL A 250 21.08 5.90 -2.47
CA VAL A 250 20.04 5.00 -1.90
C VAL A 250 19.27 5.69 -0.76
N LEU A 251 19.96 6.37 0.15
CA LEU A 251 19.31 7.09 1.26
C LEU A 251 18.49 8.29 0.75
N ILE A 252 19.01 9.03 -0.23
CA ILE A 252 18.24 10.09 -0.89
C ILE A 252 16.99 9.49 -1.55
N ALA A 253 17.10 8.39 -2.29
CA ALA A 253 15.96 7.73 -2.90
C ALA A 253 14.93 7.23 -1.87
N LEU A 254 15.39 6.72 -0.72
CA LEU A 254 14.52 6.27 0.36
C LEU A 254 13.72 7.44 0.95
N PHE A 255 14.40 8.49 1.40
CA PHE A 255 13.78 9.57 2.16
C PHE A 255 13.11 10.64 1.29
N SER A 256 13.61 10.89 0.05
CA SER A 256 13.02 11.90 -0.82
C SER A 256 11.93 11.38 -1.76
N ILE A 257 11.93 10.07 -2.05
CA ILE A 257 11.05 9.49 -3.06
C ILE A 257 10.15 8.43 -2.40
N ASN A 258 10.76 7.31 -1.99
CA ASN A 258 10.01 6.09 -1.68
C ASN A 258 9.19 6.19 -0.38
N GLY A 259 9.68 6.87 0.66
CA GLY A 259 8.94 7.07 1.89
C GLY A 259 7.66 7.88 1.66
N GLY A 260 7.80 9.07 1.02
CA GLY A 260 6.66 9.94 0.72
C GLY A 260 5.69 9.32 -0.28
N GLN A 261 6.19 8.72 -1.36
CA GLN A 261 5.36 8.04 -2.34
C GLN A 261 4.55 6.90 -1.70
N ALA A 262 5.18 6.08 -0.86
CA ALA A 262 4.52 4.95 -0.24
C ALA A 262 3.35 5.40 0.64
N VAL A 263 3.55 6.37 1.53
CA VAL A 263 2.47 6.85 2.39
C VAL A 263 1.35 7.53 1.60
N THR A 264 1.64 8.20 0.47
CA THR A 264 0.59 8.77 -0.39
C THR A 264 -0.27 7.69 -1.04
N PHE A 265 0.35 6.61 -1.52
CA PHE A 265 -0.35 5.49 -2.15
C PHE A 265 -1.22 4.73 -1.14
N TYR A 266 -0.66 4.37 0.01
CA TYR A 266 -1.40 3.62 1.04
C TYR A 266 -2.47 4.48 1.72
N ALA A 267 -2.27 5.80 1.87
CA ALA A 267 -3.29 6.70 2.38
C ALA A 267 -4.51 6.79 1.45
N ALA A 268 -4.28 6.87 0.12
CA ALA A 268 -5.34 7.04 -0.88
C ALA A 268 -6.18 5.78 -1.12
N GLN A 269 -5.67 4.58 -0.83
CA GLN A 269 -6.35 3.32 -1.15
C GLN A 269 -6.74 2.51 0.09
N PHE A 270 -5.86 2.42 1.09
CA PHE A 270 -6.08 1.57 2.27
C PHE A 270 -6.56 2.37 3.48
N TYR A 271 -5.85 3.44 3.83
CA TYR A 271 -6.20 4.21 5.02
C TYR A 271 -7.54 4.93 4.85
N VAL A 272 -7.85 5.44 3.66
CA VAL A 272 -9.15 6.06 3.38
C VAL A 272 -10.31 5.08 3.58
N LEU A 273 -10.17 3.82 3.10
CA LEU A 273 -11.19 2.78 3.30
C LEU A 273 -11.36 2.46 4.79
N PHE A 274 -10.25 2.33 5.49
CA PHE A 274 -10.23 2.11 6.91
C PHE A 274 -10.88 3.27 7.67
N PHE A 275 -10.56 4.51 7.31
CA PHE A 275 -11.13 5.71 7.88
C PHE A 275 -12.66 5.77 7.72
N LEU A 276 -13.15 5.50 6.51
CA LEU A 276 -14.59 5.47 6.20
C LEU A 276 -15.33 4.39 7.01
N THR A 277 -14.76 3.18 7.12
CA THR A 277 -15.46 2.04 7.73
C THR A 277 -15.30 1.98 9.25
N GLN A 278 -14.12 2.26 9.78
CA GLN A 278 -13.84 2.09 11.22
C GLN A 278 -14.17 3.35 12.02
N PHE A 279 -13.82 4.53 11.52
CA PHE A 279 -14.07 5.78 12.25
C PHE A 279 -15.42 6.42 11.89
N LEU A 280 -15.74 6.49 10.60
CA LEU A 280 -16.98 7.13 10.17
C LEU A 280 -18.17 6.16 10.13
N LYS A 281 -17.96 4.88 10.41
CA LYS A 281 -19.00 3.84 10.47
C LYS A 281 -19.85 3.75 9.19
N MET A 282 -19.23 4.02 8.03
CA MET A 282 -19.87 3.79 6.74
C MET A 282 -20.03 2.29 6.50
N ASP A 283 -21.14 1.91 5.87
CA ASP A 283 -21.34 0.54 5.40
C ASP A 283 -20.17 0.06 4.52
N PRO A 284 -19.55 -1.08 4.83
CA PRO A 284 -18.38 -1.55 4.11
C PRO A 284 -18.62 -1.81 2.62
N ALA A 285 -19.82 -2.25 2.22
CA ALA A 285 -20.14 -2.50 0.82
C ALA A 285 -20.21 -1.17 0.05
N LEU A 286 -20.84 -0.15 0.64
CA LEU A 286 -20.89 1.20 0.08
C LEU A 286 -19.48 1.81 -0.01
N ALA A 287 -18.68 1.71 1.06
CA ALA A 287 -17.31 2.24 1.08
C ALA A 287 -16.44 1.62 -0.01
N ASN A 288 -16.48 0.29 -0.17
CA ASN A 288 -15.78 -0.42 -1.24
C ASN A 288 -16.25 0.01 -2.63
N MET A 289 -17.56 0.16 -2.83
CA MET A 289 -18.12 0.60 -4.10
C MET A 289 -17.63 2.02 -4.48
N LEU A 290 -17.66 2.97 -3.53
CA LEU A 290 -17.18 4.33 -3.77
C LEU A 290 -15.66 4.36 -4.03
N LEU A 291 -14.89 3.52 -3.33
CA LEU A 291 -13.46 3.37 -3.58
C LEU A 291 -13.20 2.80 -4.99
N ILE A 292 -13.92 1.75 -5.41
CA ILE A 292 -13.78 1.17 -6.75
C ILE A 292 -14.05 2.22 -7.83
N ILE A 293 -15.14 2.97 -7.71
CA ILE A 293 -15.46 4.06 -8.65
C ILE A 293 -14.32 5.09 -8.70
N SER A 294 -13.81 5.49 -7.53
CA SER A 294 -12.71 6.46 -7.44
C SER A 294 -11.42 5.93 -8.05
N VAL A 295 -11.10 4.65 -7.84
CA VAL A 295 -9.94 3.97 -8.42
C VAL A 295 -10.02 3.89 -9.94
N VAL A 296 -11.18 3.56 -10.50
CA VAL A 296 -11.40 3.53 -11.96
C VAL A 296 -11.17 4.91 -12.58
N ILE A 297 -11.63 5.98 -11.91
CA ILE A 297 -11.41 7.37 -12.36
C ILE A 297 -9.94 7.77 -12.17
N GLY A 298 -9.31 7.37 -11.08
CA GLY A 298 -7.95 7.78 -10.71
C GLY A 298 -6.84 7.03 -11.44
N ALA A 299 -7.05 5.76 -11.83
CA ALA A 299 -6.01 4.91 -12.43
C ALA A 299 -5.35 5.50 -13.70
N PRO A 300 -6.06 6.12 -14.65
CA PRO A 300 -5.45 6.74 -15.84
C PRO A 300 -4.45 7.85 -15.51
N PHE A 301 -4.59 8.51 -14.37
CA PHE A 301 -3.71 9.62 -13.99
C PHE A 301 -2.30 9.16 -13.60
N PHE A 302 -2.09 7.89 -13.22
CA PHE A 302 -0.73 7.35 -13.06
C PHE A 302 0.05 7.44 -14.37
N ILE A 303 -0.61 7.09 -15.48
CA ILE A 303 -0.02 7.15 -16.82
C ILE A 303 0.14 8.61 -17.27
N PHE A 304 -0.87 9.45 -17.00
CA PHE A 304 -0.81 10.88 -17.32
C PHE A 304 0.38 11.57 -16.62
N PHE A 305 0.57 11.38 -15.32
CA PHE A 305 1.67 12.00 -14.60
C PHE A 305 3.03 11.39 -14.95
N GLY A 306 3.09 10.10 -15.33
CA GLY A 306 4.26 9.50 -15.93
C GLY A 306 4.64 10.19 -17.24
N TRP A 307 3.69 10.38 -18.15
CA TRP A 307 3.88 11.13 -19.38
C TRP A 307 4.24 12.59 -19.12
N LEU A 308 3.55 13.27 -18.22
CA LEU A 308 3.82 14.66 -17.87
C LEU A 308 5.26 14.83 -17.37
N SER A 309 5.75 13.87 -16.58
CA SER A 309 7.12 13.88 -16.08
C SER A 309 8.18 13.78 -17.18
N ASP A 310 7.85 13.16 -18.34
CA ASP A 310 8.70 13.19 -19.52
C ASP A 310 8.79 14.59 -20.15
N LYS A 311 7.83 15.47 -19.90
CA LYS A 311 7.75 16.82 -20.45
C LYS A 311 8.37 17.89 -19.55
N ILE A 312 8.02 17.87 -18.26
CA ILE A 312 8.39 18.95 -17.32
C ILE A 312 9.47 18.52 -16.31
N GLY A 313 9.84 17.23 -16.27
CA GLY A 313 10.81 16.67 -15.35
C GLY A 313 10.17 15.74 -14.30
N ARG A 314 10.99 14.83 -13.75
CA ARG A 314 10.57 13.86 -12.72
C ARG A 314 10.36 14.56 -11.38
N LYS A 315 11.36 15.34 -10.99
CA LYS A 315 11.40 16.03 -9.69
C LYS A 315 10.22 17.01 -9.51
N PRO A 316 9.87 17.91 -10.45
CA PRO A 316 8.76 18.84 -10.26
C PRO A 316 7.42 18.15 -10.00
N VAL A 317 7.11 17.09 -10.75
CA VAL A 317 5.84 16.34 -10.59
C VAL A 317 5.77 15.68 -9.21
N LEU A 318 6.85 14.98 -8.81
CA LEU A 318 6.93 14.33 -7.50
C LEU A 318 6.83 15.35 -6.35
N MET A 319 7.60 16.45 -6.41
CA MET A 319 7.63 17.46 -5.36
C MET A 319 6.26 18.16 -5.19
N LEU A 320 5.57 18.43 -6.30
CA LEU A 320 4.22 18.98 -6.24
C LEU A 320 3.24 17.99 -5.58
N GLY A 321 3.32 16.70 -5.91
CA GLY A 321 2.52 15.66 -5.25
C GLY A 321 2.75 15.61 -3.74
N LEU A 322 4.02 15.62 -3.30
CA LEU A 322 4.38 15.61 -1.88
C LEU A 322 3.92 16.89 -1.15
N LEU A 323 4.02 18.04 -1.80
CA LEU A 323 3.52 19.31 -1.26
C LEU A 323 2.01 19.28 -1.05
N LEU A 324 1.27 18.83 -2.06
CA LEU A 324 -0.19 18.70 -1.97
C LEU A 324 -0.60 17.68 -0.92
N ALA A 325 0.09 16.55 -0.80
CA ALA A 325 -0.15 15.56 0.26
C ALA A 325 0.01 16.20 1.65
N THR A 326 1.13 16.87 1.89
CA THR A 326 1.45 17.52 3.18
C THR A 326 0.41 18.58 3.54
N ALA A 327 -0.05 19.36 2.56
CA ALA A 327 -0.97 20.47 2.79
C ALA A 327 -2.45 20.05 2.88
N LEU A 328 -2.87 19.04 2.10
CA LEU A 328 -4.29 18.77 1.87
C LEU A 328 -4.85 17.55 2.62
N TYR A 329 -4.03 16.70 3.25
CA TYR A 329 -4.57 15.54 3.96
C TYR A 329 -5.59 15.90 5.03
N PHE A 330 -5.29 16.85 5.92
CA PHE A 330 -6.25 17.29 6.93
C PHE A 330 -7.54 17.86 6.32
N PRO A 331 -7.52 18.82 5.36
CA PRO A 331 -8.73 19.29 4.69
C PRO A 331 -9.54 18.19 4.03
N ILE A 332 -8.89 17.27 3.30
CA ILE A 332 -9.57 16.19 2.58
C ILE A 332 -10.26 15.23 3.56
N PHE A 333 -9.57 14.77 4.61
CA PHE A 333 -10.15 13.85 5.58
C PHE A 333 -11.23 14.48 6.45
N LYS A 334 -11.12 15.78 6.77
CA LYS A 334 -12.22 16.54 7.38
C LYS A 334 -13.43 16.64 6.45
N GLY A 335 -13.22 16.88 5.16
CA GLY A 335 -14.26 16.82 4.15
C GLY A 335 -14.91 15.45 4.06
N LEU A 336 -14.11 14.37 4.04
CA LEU A 336 -14.64 13.00 4.06
C LEU A 336 -15.51 12.76 5.29
N ALA A 337 -15.11 13.19 6.48
CA ALA A 337 -15.92 13.07 7.69
C ALA A 337 -17.25 13.79 7.55
N HIS A 338 -17.23 15.04 7.10
CA HIS A 338 -18.43 15.86 6.91
C HIS A 338 -19.42 15.26 5.89
N TYR A 339 -18.93 14.80 4.72
CA TYR A 339 -19.80 14.28 3.66
C TYR A 339 -20.19 12.81 3.83
N THR A 340 -19.49 12.06 4.70
CA THR A 340 -19.80 10.65 4.98
C THR A 340 -20.79 10.50 6.14
N ASN A 341 -20.56 11.23 7.23
CA ASN A 341 -21.39 11.11 8.44
C ASN A 341 -21.66 12.49 9.04
N PRO A 342 -22.51 13.31 8.40
CA PRO A 342 -22.82 14.67 8.86
C PRO A 342 -23.42 14.69 10.28
N ALA A 343 -24.18 13.67 10.65
CA ALA A 343 -24.75 13.56 11.99
C ALA A 343 -23.65 13.39 13.07
N MET A 344 -22.63 12.58 12.79
CA MET A 344 -21.46 12.41 13.67
C MET A 344 -20.68 13.73 13.80
N ASP A 345 -20.43 14.42 12.68
CA ASP A 345 -19.74 15.72 12.66
C ASP A 345 -20.52 16.77 13.48
N GLN A 346 -21.84 16.80 13.34
CA GLN A 346 -22.69 17.71 14.10
C GLN A 346 -22.69 17.37 15.60
N ALA A 347 -22.89 16.09 15.96
CA ALA A 347 -22.91 15.65 17.35
C ALA A 347 -21.56 15.95 18.06
N SER A 348 -20.44 15.71 17.40
CA SER A 348 -19.12 15.99 17.96
C SER A 348 -18.83 17.47 18.22
N ARG A 349 -19.49 18.37 17.48
CA ARG A 349 -19.41 19.82 17.69
C ARG A 349 -20.35 20.32 18.77
N GLN A 350 -21.55 19.74 18.89
CA GLN A 350 -22.59 20.16 19.84
C GLN A 350 -22.38 19.57 21.24
N ALA A 351 -21.94 18.33 21.32
CA ALA A 351 -21.74 17.60 22.56
C ALA A 351 -20.38 16.86 22.55
N PRO A 352 -19.24 17.59 22.61
CA PRO A 352 -17.91 16.98 22.55
C PRO A 352 -17.71 15.98 23.70
N ILE A 353 -17.03 14.86 23.38
CA ILE A 353 -16.66 13.85 24.36
C ILE A 353 -15.27 14.15 24.90
N THR A 354 -15.15 14.24 26.24
CA THR A 354 -13.88 14.45 26.92
C THR A 354 -13.66 13.37 27.98
N VAL A 355 -12.49 12.73 27.93
CA VAL A 355 -12.04 11.76 28.92
C VAL A 355 -11.01 12.44 29.82
N LEU A 356 -11.39 12.66 31.07
CA LEU A 356 -10.52 13.20 32.10
C LEU A 356 -10.00 12.04 32.95
N ALA A 357 -8.70 11.78 32.95
CA ALA A 357 -8.10 10.67 33.68
C ALA A 357 -6.68 10.98 34.13
N ASP A 358 -6.21 10.31 35.18
CA ASP A 358 -4.81 10.30 35.56
C ASP A 358 -4.00 9.62 34.44
N PRO A 359 -3.03 10.30 33.81
CA PRO A 359 -2.23 9.73 32.73
C PRO A 359 -1.52 8.42 33.09
N ALA A 360 -1.17 8.24 34.38
CA ALA A 360 -0.52 7.03 34.85
C ALA A 360 -1.43 5.77 34.82
N THR A 361 -2.74 5.98 34.83
CA THR A 361 -3.74 4.87 34.80
C THR A 361 -4.21 4.51 33.39
N CYS A 362 -3.83 5.31 32.38
CA CYS A 362 -4.16 5.09 30.97
C CYS A 362 -3.00 4.46 30.25
N THR A 363 -3.14 3.21 29.85
CA THR A 363 -2.11 2.47 29.11
C THR A 363 -2.08 2.94 27.64
N PHE A 364 -0.91 2.94 27.03
CA PHE A 364 -0.81 3.10 25.57
C PHE A 364 -1.45 1.90 24.88
N GLN A 365 -2.62 2.11 24.26
CA GLN A 365 -3.48 1.04 23.72
C GLN A 365 -2.98 0.49 22.37
N PHE A 366 -1.67 0.39 22.19
CA PHE A 366 -1.09 -0.28 21.05
C PHE A 366 -0.50 -1.61 21.50
N ASP A 367 -1.20 -2.70 21.21
CA ASP A 367 -0.73 -4.06 21.47
C ASP A 367 -0.73 -4.88 20.18
N PRO A 368 0.36 -4.83 19.41
CA PRO A 368 0.49 -5.61 18.19
C PRO A 368 0.62 -7.13 18.46
N VAL A 369 0.83 -7.55 19.70
CA VAL A 369 1.02 -8.95 20.09
C VAL A 369 -0.23 -9.56 20.75
N GLY A 370 -1.24 -8.73 21.07
CA GLY A 370 -2.50 -9.16 21.69
C GLY A 370 -2.36 -9.67 23.14
N LYS A 371 -1.27 -9.30 23.84
CA LYS A 371 -0.98 -9.72 25.21
C LYS A 371 -1.24 -8.66 26.27
N ALA A 372 -1.33 -7.40 25.88
CA ALA A 372 -1.61 -6.33 26.83
C ALA A 372 -3.06 -6.43 27.33
N ARG A 373 -3.21 -6.27 28.63
CA ARG A 373 -4.53 -6.18 29.26
C ARG A 373 -4.87 -4.72 29.47
N PHE A 374 -5.93 -4.29 28.84
CA PHE A 374 -6.46 -2.93 28.95
C PHE A 374 -7.60 -2.96 30.00
N ASP A 375 -7.24 -3.23 31.25
CA ASP A 375 -8.19 -3.51 32.31
C ASP A 375 -8.53 -2.30 33.18
N SER A 376 -7.73 -1.21 33.07
CA SER A 376 -8.03 0.02 33.82
C SER A 376 -9.36 0.65 33.39
N PRO A 377 -10.06 1.36 34.27
CA PRO A 377 -11.27 2.11 33.90
C PRO A 377 -11.03 3.07 32.72
N CYS A 378 -9.86 3.75 32.69
CA CYS A 378 -9.46 4.61 31.58
C CYS A 378 -9.35 3.84 30.26
N ASP A 379 -8.69 2.68 30.28
CA ASP A 379 -8.49 1.86 29.09
C ASP A 379 -9.83 1.33 28.55
N LYS A 380 -10.74 0.91 29.45
CA LYS A 380 -12.07 0.44 29.07
C LYS A 380 -12.90 1.55 28.42
N VAL A 381 -12.87 2.77 28.97
CA VAL A 381 -13.52 3.94 28.37
C VAL A 381 -12.99 4.21 26.97
N LYS A 382 -11.66 4.32 26.81
CA LYS A 382 -11.03 4.58 25.53
C LYS A 382 -11.32 3.47 24.52
N THR A 383 -11.25 2.21 24.94
CA THR A 383 -11.59 1.07 24.10
C THR A 383 -13.05 1.12 23.62
N PHE A 384 -13.97 1.46 24.50
CA PHE A 384 -15.39 1.63 24.16
C PHE A 384 -15.57 2.73 23.11
N LEU A 385 -15.02 3.93 23.35
CA LEU A 385 -15.16 5.08 22.44
C LEU A 385 -14.58 4.78 21.05
N VAL A 386 -13.40 4.18 21.01
CA VAL A 386 -12.75 3.79 19.72
C VAL A 386 -13.54 2.71 18.99
N LYS A 387 -14.05 1.68 19.69
CA LYS A 387 -14.90 0.65 19.06
C LYS A 387 -16.17 1.23 18.46
N GLN A 388 -16.76 2.25 19.11
CA GLN A 388 -17.93 2.94 18.58
C GLN A 388 -17.59 3.98 17.50
N GLY A 389 -16.29 4.25 17.25
CA GLY A 389 -15.85 5.28 16.31
C GLY A 389 -16.14 6.71 16.79
N LEU A 390 -16.25 6.90 18.08
CA LEU A 390 -16.59 8.17 18.70
C LEU A 390 -15.31 9.01 18.90
N PRO A 391 -15.23 10.21 18.31
CA PRO A 391 -14.12 11.13 18.57
C PRO A 391 -14.19 11.67 20.00
N TYR A 392 -13.05 11.71 20.67
CA TYR A 392 -12.95 12.26 22.03
C TYR A 392 -11.64 13.02 22.22
N SER A 393 -11.61 13.90 23.20
CA SER A 393 -10.40 14.52 23.71
C SER A 393 -10.00 13.92 25.05
N SER A 394 -8.69 13.83 25.31
CA SER A 394 -8.17 13.38 26.60
C SER A 394 -7.60 14.59 27.36
N ALA A 395 -7.99 14.73 28.63
CA ALA A 395 -7.46 15.74 29.54
C ALA A 395 -6.82 15.05 30.76
N ALA A 396 -5.70 15.58 31.24
CA ALA A 396 -5.03 15.04 32.40
C ALA A 396 -5.77 15.45 33.68
N ALA A 397 -6.06 14.48 34.54
CA ALA A 397 -6.54 14.68 35.90
C ALA A 397 -5.38 14.56 36.90
N PRO A 398 -5.54 15.09 38.14
CA PRO A 398 -4.58 14.87 39.21
C PRO A 398 -4.33 13.37 39.47
N ALA A 399 -3.13 13.03 39.95
CA ALA A 399 -2.75 11.67 40.24
C ALA A 399 -3.74 11.01 41.24
N GLY A 400 -4.17 9.78 40.91
CA GLY A 400 -5.14 9.03 41.72
C GLY A 400 -6.60 9.41 41.51
N SER A 401 -6.92 10.37 40.64
CA SER A 401 -8.31 10.71 40.32
C SER A 401 -9.00 9.59 39.53
N PRO A 402 -10.27 9.27 39.82
CA PRO A 402 -11.03 8.34 39.00
C PRO A 402 -11.22 8.90 37.59
N VAL A 403 -11.30 8.01 36.60
CA VAL A 403 -11.64 8.44 35.23
C VAL A 403 -13.04 9.04 35.21
N GLN A 404 -13.18 10.17 34.52
CA GLN A 404 -14.45 10.85 34.29
C GLN A 404 -14.65 11.06 32.79
N VAL A 405 -15.82 10.77 32.28
CA VAL A 405 -16.19 11.01 30.88
C VAL A 405 -17.31 12.04 30.83
N SER A 406 -17.10 13.09 30.06
CA SER A 406 -18.17 14.04 29.75
C SER A 406 -18.63 13.87 28.30
N VAL A 407 -19.92 13.85 28.06
CA VAL A 407 -20.57 13.85 26.75
C VAL A 407 -21.46 15.08 26.71
N GLY A 408 -20.97 16.18 26.14
CA GLY A 408 -21.59 17.49 26.34
C GLY A 408 -21.67 17.85 27.83
N ASP A 409 -22.89 18.06 28.34
CA ASP A 409 -23.13 18.41 29.73
C ASP A 409 -23.28 17.20 30.67
N VAL A 410 -23.40 15.97 30.11
CA VAL A 410 -23.56 14.73 30.89
C VAL A 410 -22.18 14.24 31.37
N ARG A 411 -22.02 14.01 32.67
CA ARG A 411 -20.81 13.48 33.30
C ARG A 411 -21.05 12.08 33.84
N ILE A 412 -20.06 11.21 33.60
CA ILE A 412 -20.08 9.80 34.01
C ILE A 412 -18.75 9.52 34.71
N ASP A 413 -18.81 9.07 35.96
CA ASP A 413 -17.65 8.72 36.75
C ASP A 413 -17.34 7.21 36.59
N GLY A 414 -16.09 6.87 36.34
CA GLY A 414 -15.68 5.50 36.09
C GLY A 414 -16.03 4.98 34.68
N PHE A 415 -16.05 3.66 34.54
CA PHE A 415 -16.51 2.98 33.34
C PHE A 415 -17.87 2.32 33.56
N ASP A 416 -18.90 2.90 33.01
CA ASP A 416 -20.24 2.31 32.91
C ASP A 416 -20.67 2.33 31.43
N GLU A 417 -20.65 1.16 30.79
CA GLU A 417 -20.95 1.02 29.36
C GLU A 417 -22.40 1.42 29.06
N SER A 418 -23.35 1.13 29.97
CA SER A 418 -24.78 1.43 29.79
C SER A 418 -25.02 2.92 29.84
N ALA A 419 -24.42 3.60 30.82
CA ALA A 419 -24.51 5.05 30.98
C ALA A 419 -23.84 5.78 29.80
N LEU A 420 -22.68 5.29 29.35
CA LEU A 420 -21.98 5.85 28.17
C LEU A 420 -22.83 5.71 26.90
N ARG A 421 -23.42 4.54 26.65
CA ARG A 421 -24.31 4.34 25.50
C ARG A 421 -25.53 5.26 25.56
N ALA A 422 -26.16 5.39 26.72
CA ALA A 422 -27.31 6.27 26.91
C ALA A 422 -26.93 7.74 26.65
N ALA A 423 -25.82 8.22 27.23
CA ALA A 423 -25.33 9.58 27.05
C ALA A 423 -25.00 9.91 25.60
N VAL A 424 -24.29 9.00 24.91
CA VAL A 424 -23.90 9.14 23.49
C VAL A 424 -25.15 9.17 22.59
N THR A 425 -26.15 8.30 22.87
CA THR A 425 -27.40 8.28 22.11
C THR A 425 -28.20 9.57 22.33
N LEU A 426 -28.29 10.04 23.59
CA LEU A 426 -28.99 11.29 23.95
C LEU A 426 -28.33 12.51 23.28
N ALA A 427 -26.99 12.50 23.15
CA ALA A 427 -26.22 13.53 22.48
C ALA A 427 -26.31 13.48 20.93
N GLY A 428 -27.07 12.53 20.37
CA GLY A 428 -27.32 12.41 18.93
C GLY A 428 -26.19 11.77 18.14
N TYR A 429 -25.25 11.10 18.77
CA TYR A 429 -24.20 10.37 18.06
C TYR A 429 -24.79 9.13 17.37
N PRO A 430 -24.62 9.01 16.03
CA PRO A 430 -25.12 7.86 15.29
C PRO A 430 -24.22 6.63 15.52
N THR A 431 -24.82 5.44 15.52
CA THR A 431 -24.11 4.16 15.60
C THR A 431 -23.48 3.75 14.26
N SER A 432 -24.00 4.28 13.16
CA SER A 432 -23.53 4.08 11.79
C SER A 432 -23.84 5.30 10.94
N ALA A 433 -23.10 5.48 9.83
CA ALA A 433 -23.43 6.50 8.85
C ALA A 433 -24.75 6.14 8.14
N ASP A 434 -25.68 7.09 8.09
CA ASP A 434 -26.92 6.94 7.34
C ASP A 434 -26.63 7.02 5.83
N VAL A 435 -26.84 5.92 5.12
CA VAL A 435 -26.60 5.80 3.66
C VAL A 435 -27.33 6.87 2.85
N ALA A 436 -28.51 7.34 3.35
CA ALA A 436 -29.29 8.38 2.68
C ALA A 436 -28.65 9.77 2.82
N GLN A 437 -27.91 10.02 3.89
CA GLN A 437 -27.24 11.30 4.13
C GLN A 437 -25.81 11.37 3.56
N VAL A 438 -25.23 10.23 3.18
CA VAL A 438 -23.90 10.20 2.56
C VAL A 438 -23.92 10.93 1.22
N ASN A 439 -23.11 11.98 1.09
CA ASN A 439 -22.87 12.63 -0.19
C ASN A 439 -21.87 11.81 -1.01
N LYS A 440 -22.36 10.79 -1.71
CA LYS A 440 -21.57 9.83 -2.48
C LYS A 440 -20.66 10.50 -3.50
N VAL A 441 -21.15 11.58 -4.15
CA VAL A 441 -20.39 12.32 -5.17
C VAL A 441 -19.19 13.01 -4.54
N MET A 442 -19.39 13.74 -3.43
CA MET A 442 -18.28 14.43 -2.77
C MET A 442 -17.27 13.47 -2.17
N VAL A 443 -17.71 12.33 -1.64
CA VAL A 443 -16.81 11.27 -1.15
C VAL A 443 -15.93 10.75 -2.29
N VAL A 444 -16.52 10.43 -3.46
CA VAL A 444 -15.75 10.00 -4.64
C VAL A 444 -14.78 11.09 -5.09
N VAL A 445 -15.20 12.35 -5.17
CA VAL A 445 -14.33 13.48 -5.57
C VAL A 445 -13.12 13.58 -4.63
N LEU A 446 -13.33 13.52 -3.32
CA LEU A 446 -12.24 13.63 -2.34
C LEU A 446 -11.27 12.43 -2.41
N ILE A 447 -11.79 11.21 -2.62
CA ILE A 447 -10.93 10.03 -2.83
C ILE A 447 -10.16 10.16 -4.16
N VAL A 448 -10.78 10.65 -5.23
CA VAL A 448 -10.10 10.91 -6.51
C VAL A 448 -8.98 11.93 -6.33
N VAL A 449 -9.18 12.98 -5.56
CA VAL A 449 -8.11 13.96 -5.25
C VAL A 449 -6.95 13.28 -4.51
N LEU A 450 -7.21 12.41 -3.54
CA LEU A 450 -6.15 11.60 -2.90
C LEU A 450 -5.40 10.72 -3.91
N LEU A 451 -6.13 10.08 -4.83
CA LEU A 451 -5.53 9.25 -5.88
C LEU A 451 -4.72 10.07 -6.89
N LEU A 452 -5.14 11.30 -7.23
CA LEU A 452 -4.37 12.22 -8.06
C LEU A 452 -3.04 12.59 -7.40
N ILE A 453 -3.07 12.92 -6.11
CA ILE A 453 -1.85 13.19 -5.32
C ILE A 453 -0.92 11.97 -5.32
N ALA A 454 -1.46 10.78 -5.08
CA ALA A 454 -0.70 9.55 -5.14
C ALA A 454 -0.13 9.28 -6.54
N ALA A 455 -0.90 9.54 -7.60
CA ALA A 455 -0.46 9.37 -8.98
C ALA A 455 0.66 10.35 -9.37
N MET A 456 0.66 11.58 -8.85
CA MET A 456 1.77 12.52 -9.02
C MET A 456 3.08 12.00 -8.42
N CYS A 457 2.99 11.33 -7.25
CA CYS A 457 4.16 10.76 -6.60
C CYS A 457 4.61 9.44 -7.24
N TYR A 458 3.66 8.60 -7.68
CA TYR A 458 3.94 7.25 -8.13
C TYR A 458 4.17 7.14 -9.64
N GLY A 459 3.52 7.98 -10.46
CA GLY A 459 3.64 7.96 -11.93
C GLY A 459 5.09 8.07 -12.44
N PRO A 460 5.88 9.07 -12.02
CA PRO A 460 7.27 9.24 -12.44
C PRO A 460 8.26 8.31 -11.73
N LEU A 461 7.86 7.60 -10.67
CA LEU A 461 8.74 6.90 -9.73
C LEU A 461 9.70 5.93 -10.40
N ALA A 462 9.20 5.02 -11.23
CA ALA A 462 10.03 3.95 -11.80
C ALA A 462 11.11 4.51 -12.74
N ALA A 463 10.75 5.48 -13.58
CA ALA A 463 11.73 6.17 -14.42
C ALA A 463 12.80 6.87 -13.59
N LEU A 464 12.37 7.64 -12.58
CA LEU A 464 13.26 8.36 -11.67
C LEU A 464 14.23 7.40 -10.95
N MET A 465 13.73 6.28 -10.42
CA MET A 465 14.57 5.31 -9.71
C MET A 465 15.59 4.64 -10.63
N VAL A 466 15.19 4.28 -11.84
CA VAL A 466 16.11 3.65 -12.83
C VAL A 466 17.19 4.63 -13.29
N GLU A 467 16.85 5.91 -13.47
CA GLU A 467 17.75 6.98 -13.90
C GLU A 467 18.78 7.39 -12.81
N LEU A 468 18.51 7.09 -11.52
CA LEU A 468 19.40 7.42 -10.41
C LEU A 468 20.61 6.49 -10.29
N PHE A 469 20.51 5.23 -10.74
CA PHE A 469 21.50 4.21 -10.46
C PHE A 469 22.18 3.66 -11.73
N PRO A 470 23.50 3.41 -11.68
CA PRO A 470 24.23 2.81 -12.82
C PRO A 470 23.75 1.37 -13.07
N THR A 471 23.75 0.98 -14.36
CA THR A 471 23.17 -0.28 -14.86
C THR A 471 23.68 -1.53 -14.11
N ARG A 472 24.96 -1.55 -13.71
CA ARG A 472 25.62 -2.70 -13.05
C ARG A 472 25.14 -3.02 -11.64
N ILE A 473 24.53 -2.04 -10.95
CA ILE A 473 24.00 -2.20 -9.58
C ILE A 473 22.57 -1.68 -9.45
N ARG A 474 21.94 -1.34 -10.56
CA ARG A 474 20.64 -0.65 -10.63
C ARG A 474 19.55 -1.43 -9.92
N TYR A 475 19.41 -2.71 -10.20
CA TYR A 475 18.37 -3.54 -9.62
C TYR A 475 18.53 -3.64 -8.08
N THR A 476 19.73 -3.95 -7.61
CA THR A 476 20.03 -4.03 -6.17
C THR A 476 19.80 -2.69 -5.48
N SER A 477 20.33 -1.59 -6.05
CA SER A 477 20.31 -0.27 -5.41
C SER A 477 18.93 0.35 -5.35
N MET A 478 18.06 0.14 -6.37
CA MET A 478 16.72 0.73 -6.38
C MET A 478 15.70 -0.12 -5.62
N SER A 479 15.87 -1.44 -5.56
CA SER A 479 14.89 -2.32 -4.94
C SER A 479 14.82 -2.12 -3.42
N LEU A 480 15.96 -1.98 -2.74
CA LEU A 480 15.97 -1.85 -1.28
C LEU A 480 15.21 -0.60 -0.79
N PRO A 481 15.51 0.64 -1.25
CA PRO A 481 14.79 1.83 -0.79
C PRO A 481 13.30 1.80 -1.19
N TYR A 482 12.94 1.20 -2.34
CA TYR A 482 11.54 1.02 -2.72
C TYR A 482 10.80 0.12 -1.74
N HIS A 483 11.37 -1.03 -1.37
CA HIS A 483 10.70 -1.99 -0.49
C HIS A 483 10.73 -1.58 0.99
N ILE A 484 11.72 -0.82 1.45
CA ILE A 484 11.67 -0.16 2.76
C ILE A 484 10.56 0.90 2.75
N GLY A 485 10.48 1.75 1.71
CA GLY A 485 9.42 2.75 1.56
C GLY A 485 8.04 2.12 1.58
N ASN A 486 7.74 1.24 0.63
CA ASN A 486 6.42 0.63 0.49
C ASN A 486 6.11 -0.41 1.57
N GLY A 487 7.11 -1.16 2.04
CA GLY A 487 6.92 -2.18 3.07
C GLY A 487 6.78 -1.60 4.48
N TRP A 488 7.70 -0.71 4.86
CA TRP A 488 7.74 -0.20 6.23
C TRP A 488 6.99 1.13 6.37
N PHE A 489 7.32 2.16 5.59
CA PHE A 489 6.60 3.44 5.70
C PHE A 489 5.14 3.33 5.25
N GLY A 490 4.89 2.73 4.10
CA GLY A 490 3.53 2.55 3.56
C GLY A 490 2.76 1.45 4.28
N GLY A 491 3.36 0.26 4.45
CA GLY A 491 2.70 -0.91 5.02
C GLY A 491 2.29 -0.76 6.49
N PHE A 492 3.07 -0.03 7.29
CA PHE A 492 2.72 0.29 8.68
C PHE A 492 1.81 1.51 8.82
N LEU A 493 1.54 2.27 7.76
CA LEU A 493 0.71 3.48 7.83
C LEU A 493 -0.64 3.23 8.51
N PRO A 494 -1.47 2.25 8.11
CA PRO A 494 -2.76 2.04 8.77
C PRO A 494 -2.61 1.74 10.25
N THR A 495 -1.63 0.90 10.62
CA THR A 495 -1.39 0.49 12.01
C THR A 495 -0.93 1.64 12.89
N VAL A 496 0.06 2.42 12.43
CA VAL A 496 0.60 3.57 13.17
C VAL A 496 -0.46 4.67 13.29
N SER A 497 -1.14 5.00 12.19
CA SER A 497 -2.20 6.01 12.21
C SER A 497 -3.34 5.62 13.14
N PHE A 498 -3.75 4.35 13.14
CA PHE A 498 -4.77 3.86 14.07
C PHE A 498 -4.32 3.95 15.53
N ALA A 499 -3.09 3.54 15.82
CA ALA A 499 -2.54 3.66 17.18
C ALA A 499 -2.51 5.11 17.68
N LEU A 500 -2.17 6.07 16.81
CA LEU A 500 -2.18 7.50 17.13
C LEU A 500 -3.61 8.01 17.40
N VAL A 501 -4.61 7.56 16.64
CA VAL A 501 -6.03 7.88 16.88
C VAL A 501 -6.50 7.32 18.22
N VAL A 502 -6.20 6.05 18.49
CA VAL A 502 -6.58 5.41 19.77
C VAL A 502 -5.92 6.09 20.96
N TYR A 503 -4.66 6.50 20.82
CA TYR A 503 -3.94 7.19 21.88
C TYR A 503 -4.54 8.56 22.21
N THR A 504 -4.90 9.35 21.20
CA THR A 504 -5.38 10.73 21.39
C THR A 504 -6.90 10.85 21.49
N GLY A 505 -7.64 9.93 20.84
CA GLY A 505 -9.10 10.03 20.65
C GLY A 505 -9.51 10.91 19.46
N ASP A 506 -8.60 11.68 18.89
CA ASP A 506 -8.84 12.48 17.69
C ASP A 506 -8.67 11.61 16.44
N ILE A 507 -9.78 11.37 15.71
CA ILE A 507 -9.79 10.56 14.48
C ILE A 507 -8.86 11.11 13.38
N PHE A 508 -8.51 12.40 13.45
CA PHE A 508 -7.61 13.03 12.49
C PHE A 508 -6.14 12.97 12.92
N TYR A 509 -5.84 12.66 14.18
CA TYR A 509 -4.46 12.68 14.67
C TYR A 509 -3.57 11.66 13.97
N GLY A 510 -4.14 10.54 13.51
CA GLY A 510 -3.44 9.54 12.69
C GLY A 510 -2.86 10.08 11.37
N LEU A 511 -3.39 11.20 10.86
CA LEU A 511 -2.90 11.86 9.65
C LEU A 511 -1.52 12.51 9.83
N TRP A 512 -1.09 12.76 11.07
CA TRP A 512 0.26 13.27 11.31
C TRP A 512 1.34 12.34 10.80
N TYR A 513 1.11 11.03 10.82
CA TYR A 513 2.08 10.08 10.28
C TYR A 513 2.37 10.32 8.79
N PRO A 514 1.39 10.24 7.87
CA PRO A 514 1.65 10.50 6.46
C PRO A 514 2.08 11.95 6.17
N VAL A 515 1.59 12.95 6.93
CA VAL A 515 1.97 14.36 6.76
C VAL A 515 3.44 14.57 7.11
N VAL A 516 3.93 14.01 8.22
CA VAL A 516 5.34 14.11 8.61
C VAL A 516 6.23 13.41 7.59
N VAL A 517 5.88 12.19 7.17
CA VAL A 517 6.69 11.44 6.20
C VAL A 517 6.73 12.16 4.86
N THR A 518 5.60 12.66 4.34
CA THR A 518 5.57 13.43 3.08
C THR A 518 6.31 14.75 3.19
N GLY A 519 6.20 15.44 4.34
CA GLY A 519 6.93 16.68 4.62
C GLY A 519 8.45 16.47 4.65
N VAL A 520 8.93 15.42 5.34
CA VAL A 520 10.35 15.03 5.32
C VAL A 520 10.81 14.72 3.90
N SER A 521 10.01 13.91 3.15
CA SER A 521 10.34 13.57 1.77
C SER A 521 10.37 14.79 0.85
N LEU A 522 9.48 15.75 1.04
CA LEU A 522 9.47 17.02 0.31
C LEU A 522 10.76 17.81 0.58
N VAL A 523 11.11 18.00 1.85
CA VAL A 523 12.31 18.77 2.23
C VAL A 523 13.57 18.11 1.69
N VAL A 524 13.76 16.80 1.94
CA VAL A 524 14.93 16.06 1.42
C VAL A 524 14.96 16.09 -0.10
N GLY A 525 13.81 15.92 -0.76
CA GLY A 525 13.70 15.94 -2.22
C GLY A 525 14.04 17.31 -2.83
N MET A 526 13.60 18.39 -2.22
CA MET A 526 13.92 19.74 -2.71
C MET A 526 15.42 20.03 -2.71
N PHE A 527 16.13 19.65 -1.63
CA PHE A 527 17.54 19.98 -1.46
C PHE A 527 18.50 18.93 -2.00
N CYS A 528 18.17 17.63 -1.94
CA CYS A 528 19.11 16.56 -2.24
C CYS A 528 18.83 15.84 -3.56
N LEU A 529 17.58 15.80 -4.04
CA LEU A 529 17.22 15.10 -5.27
C LEU A 529 17.58 15.97 -6.49
N LYS A 530 18.29 15.38 -7.43
CA LYS A 530 18.57 16.00 -8.74
C LYS A 530 17.50 15.60 -9.76
N GLU A 531 17.27 16.46 -10.77
CA GLU A 531 16.44 16.09 -11.92
C GLU A 531 17.17 15.06 -12.78
N THR A 532 16.44 14.01 -13.20
CA THR A 532 17.04 12.87 -13.93
C THR A 532 16.56 12.73 -15.37
N ARG A 533 15.61 13.54 -15.81
CA ARG A 533 14.96 13.45 -17.14
C ARG A 533 15.92 13.28 -18.31
N HIS A 534 17.11 13.87 -18.21
CA HIS A 534 18.12 13.88 -19.30
C HIS A 534 19.24 12.84 -19.12
N VAL A 535 19.15 12.00 -18.08
CA VAL A 535 20.16 10.97 -17.81
C VAL A 535 20.12 9.89 -18.89
N ASP A 536 21.27 9.63 -19.49
CA ASP A 536 21.47 8.50 -20.39
C ASP A 536 21.76 7.25 -19.57
N ILE A 537 20.79 6.33 -19.51
CA ILE A 537 20.91 5.09 -18.72
C ILE A 537 21.81 4.02 -19.37
N ASP A 538 22.15 4.16 -20.64
CA ASP A 538 22.94 3.18 -21.37
C ASP A 538 24.46 3.43 -21.20
N ASN A 539 24.83 4.65 -20.82
CA ASN A 539 26.19 5.08 -20.57
C ASN A 539 26.51 5.41 -19.10
N ASN A 540 25.60 5.11 -18.19
CA ASN A 540 25.70 5.43 -16.76
C ASN A 540 26.12 4.22 -15.92
#